data_5ea9c923bd8796f2481a35473349294b
#
_entry.id   5ea9c923bd8796f2481a35473349294b
#
_cell.length_a   1.000
_cell.length_b   1.000
_cell.length_c   1.000
_cell.angle_alpha   90.00
_cell.angle_beta   90.00
_cell.angle_gamma   90.00
#
_symmetry.space_group_name_H-M   'P 1'
#
loop_
_entity.id
_entity.type
_entity.pdbx_description
1 polymer ?
#
loop_
_entity_poly.entity_id
_entity_poly.type
_entity_poly.pdbx_seq_one_letter_code
_entity_poly.pdbx_strand_id
1 'polypeptide(L)'
;APVPVELVGVTKRYGPTTAVAGLDLEVQPAQVLALLGPNGAGKTTTVEMCEGFVRPDAGSIRVLGLDPIADNAALRPRIGVMLQGGGGYPAARAAEMLNLVAAYSANPLDPTWLLGTLGLTDAARTTYRRLSGGQQQRLALACAIVGRPELVFLDEPTAGMDAHARLVVWELIDGLRRDGVTVVLTTHQLKEAEELADRIVIINHGAQVAA
;
A
#
# COMPACT_ATOMS: atom_id res chain seq x y z
N ALA A 1 20.75 2.46 -8.30
CA ALA A 1 19.38 2.00 -8.61
C ALA A 1 18.50 3.24 -8.79
N PRO A 2 17.48 3.21 -9.66
CA PRO A 2 16.56 4.33 -9.76
C PRO A 2 15.80 4.51 -8.44
N VAL A 3 15.44 5.74 -8.13
CA VAL A 3 14.60 6.08 -6.97
C VAL A 3 13.26 5.37 -7.13
N PRO A 4 12.81 4.57 -6.16
CA PRO A 4 11.56 3.80 -6.27
C PRO A 4 10.31 4.65 -6.46
N VAL A 5 10.22 5.80 -5.80
CA VAL A 5 9.11 6.75 -5.98
C VAL A 5 9.65 8.17 -5.98
N GLU A 6 9.29 8.93 -7.01
CA GLU A 6 9.64 10.34 -7.15
C GLU A 6 8.41 11.13 -7.61
N LEU A 7 8.06 12.16 -6.86
CA LEU A 7 7.03 13.15 -7.19
C LEU A 7 7.67 14.52 -7.27
N VAL A 8 7.38 15.27 -8.34
CA VAL A 8 7.89 16.62 -8.53
C VAL A 8 6.73 17.57 -8.85
N GLY A 9 6.43 18.49 -7.94
CA GLY A 9 5.40 19.51 -8.07
C GLY A 9 4.00 18.95 -8.31
N VAL A 10 3.67 17.79 -7.75
CA VAL A 10 2.44 17.05 -8.06
C VAL A 10 1.23 17.75 -7.48
N THR A 11 0.24 18.02 -8.34
CA THR A 11 -1.03 18.63 -7.95
C THR A 11 -2.20 17.80 -8.45
N LYS A 12 -3.23 17.65 -7.58
CA LYS A 12 -4.51 17.02 -7.93
C LYS A 12 -5.68 17.80 -7.37
N ARG A 13 -6.68 18.05 -8.22
CA ARG A 13 -7.91 18.74 -7.87
C ARG A 13 -9.13 17.89 -8.20
N TYR A 14 -10.14 18.01 -7.36
CA TYR A 14 -11.49 17.45 -7.57
C TYR A 14 -12.50 18.59 -7.43
N GLY A 15 -12.93 19.13 -8.57
CA GLY A 15 -13.76 20.34 -8.58
C GLY A 15 -13.06 21.51 -7.88
N PRO A 16 -13.70 22.13 -6.86
CA PRO A 16 -13.10 23.25 -6.12
C PRO A 16 -12.04 22.81 -5.09
N THR A 17 -11.93 21.50 -4.79
CA THR A 17 -11.04 20.99 -3.76
C THR A 17 -9.68 20.61 -4.33
N THR A 18 -8.60 21.16 -3.78
CA THR A 18 -7.24 20.74 -4.07
C THR A 18 -6.86 19.62 -3.09
N ALA A 19 -6.81 18.39 -3.59
CA ALA A 19 -6.46 17.21 -2.78
C ALA A 19 -4.96 17.08 -2.55
N VAL A 20 -4.13 17.45 -3.55
CA VAL A 20 -2.67 17.49 -3.47
C VAL A 20 -2.20 18.79 -4.11
N ALA A 21 -1.32 19.53 -3.44
CA ALA A 21 -0.94 20.89 -3.80
C ALA A 21 0.58 21.04 -3.93
N GLY A 22 1.12 20.73 -5.11
CA GLY A 22 2.54 20.91 -5.42
C GLY A 22 3.46 20.03 -4.57
N LEU A 23 3.10 18.76 -4.38
CA LEU A 23 3.85 17.83 -3.54
C LEU A 23 5.14 17.37 -4.23
N ASP A 24 6.27 17.53 -3.52
CA ASP A 24 7.54 16.89 -3.82
C ASP A 24 7.79 15.76 -2.84
N LEU A 25 8.15 14.58 -3.34
CA LEU A 25 8.38 13.40 -2.51
C LEU A 25 9.39 12.48 -3.20
N GLU A 26 10.32 11.95 -2.43
CA GLU A 26 11.27 10.93 -2.87
C GLU A 26 11.32 9.80 -1.84
N VAL A 27 11.32 8.54 -2.30
CA VAL A 27 11.44 7.35 -1.44
C VAL A 27 12.67 6.58 -1.84
N GLN A 28 13.52 6.26 -0.87
CA GLN A 28 14.76 5.51 -1.11
C GLN A 28 14.51 4.00 -1.23
N PRO A 29 15.41 3.26 -1.92
CA PRO A 29 15.31 1.78 -1.98
C PRO A 29 15.33 1.14 -0.59
N ALA A 30 14.49 0.12 -0.40
CA ALA A 30 14.34 -0.62 0.86
C ALA A 30 13.98 0.27 2.07
N GLN A 31 13.35 1.42 1.83
CA GLN A 31 12.86 2.33 2.84
C GLN A 31 11.39 2.08 3.12
N VAL A 32 10.99 2.17 4.38
CA VAL A 32 9.59 2.35 4.78
C VAL A 32 9.31 3.84 4.95
N LEU A 33 8.50 4.39 4.05
CA LEU A 33 8.00 5.76 4.15
C LEU A 33 6.56 5.76 4.66
N ALA A 34 6.28 6.51 5.72
CA ALA A 34 4.92 6.76 6.18
C ALA A 34 4.43 8.15 5.76
N LEU A 35 3.30 8.19 5.06
CA LEU A 35 2.52 9.40 4.85
C LEU A 35 1.54 9.55 6.00
N LEU A 36 1.83 10.47 6.92
CA LEU A 36 1.04 10.74 8.12
C LEU A 36 0.15 11.98 7.91
N GLY A 37 -1.08 11.93 8.34
CA GLY A 37 -1.98 13.07 8.31
C GLY A 37 -3.41 12.70 8.60
N PRO A 38 -4.28 13.70 8.87
CA PRO A 38 -5.70 13.46 9.11
C PRO A 38 -6.42 12.90 7.88
N ASN A 39 -7.64 12.41 8.08
CA ASN A 39 -8.50 12.01 6.96
C ASN A 39 -8.76 13.23 6.06
N GLY A 40 -8.72 13.01 4.74
CA GLY A 40 -8.85 14.10 3.76
C GLY A 40 -7.58 14.94 3.55
N ALA A 41 -6.44 14.59 4.13
CA ALA A 41 -5.18 15.31 3.94
C ALA A 41 -4.57 15.15 2.55
N GLY A 42 -5.03 14.20 1.73
CA GLY A 42 -4.49 13.90 0.39
C GLY A 42 -3.60 12.66 0.34
N LYS A 43 -3.46 11.90 1.43
CA LYS A 43 -2.62 10.69 1.49
C LYS A 43 -3.03 9.63 0.47
N THR A 44 -4.29 9.19 0.53
CA THR A 44 -4.83 8.19 -0.40
C THR A 44 -4.73 8.65 -1.85
N THR A 45 -5.09 9.90 -2.15
CA THR A 45 -4.94 10.46 -3.51
C THR A 45 -3.49 10.43 -3.99
N THR A 46 -2.53 10.74 -3.12
CA THR A 46 -1.10 10.67 -3.45
C THR A 46 -0.70 9.25 -3.81
N VAL A 47 -1.11 8.26 -3.01
CA VAL A 47 -0.83 6.85 -3.27
C VAL A 47 -1.51 6.35 -4.55
N GLU A 48 -2.80 6.66 -4.76
CA GLU A 48 -3.55 6.31 -5.98
C GLU A 48 -2.91 6.87 -7.25
N MET A 49 -2.31 8.06 -7.19
CA MET A 49 -1.55 8.60 -8.32
C MET A 49 -0.27 7.81 -8.59
N CYS A 50 0.46 7.38 -7.54
CA CYS A 50 1.65 6.54 -7.68
C CYS A 50 1.31 5.13 -8.21
N GLU A 51 0.14 4.62 -7.86
CA GLU A 51 -0.38 3.32 -8.33
C GLU A 51 -0.89 3.37 -9.78
N GLY A 52 -1.05 4.57 -10.34
CA GLY A 52 -1.57 4.77 -11.70
C GLY A 52 -3.09 4.66 -11.82
N PHE A 53 -3.82 4.77 -10.72
CA PHE A 53 -5.30 4.83 -10.74
C PHE A 53 -5.82 6.24 -11.01
N VAL A 54 -5.09 7.25 -10.58
CA VAL A 54 -5.46 8.67 -10.70
C VAL A 54 -4.37 9.43 -11.45
N ARG A 55 -4.75 10.20 -12.46
CA ARG A 55 -3.81 11.07 -13.17
C ARG A 55 -3.63 12.38 -12.40
N PRO A 56 -2.39 12.85 -12.18
CA PRO A 56 -2.14 14.19 -11.66
C PRO A 56 -2.59 15.26 -12.66
N ASP A 57 -2.99 16.43 -12.16
CA ASP A 57 -3.36 17.58 -12.99
C ASP A 57 -2.12 18.44 -13.33
N ALA A 58 -1.06 18.38 -12.50
CA ALA A 58 0.22 19.02 -12.76
C ALA A 58 1.34 18.24 -12.06
N GLY A 59 2.59 18.52 -12.45
CA GLY A 59 3.78 17.85 -11.96
C GLY A 59 4.04 16.52 -12.66
N SER A 60 5.01 15.77 -12.13
CA SER A 60 5.39 14.45 -12.67
C SER A 60 5.56 13.43 -11.56
N ILE A 61 5.27 12.16 -11.90
CA ILE A 61 5.44 11.01 -11.01
C ILE A 61 6.27 9.96 -11.74
N ARG A 62 7.24 9.41 -11.02
CA ARG A 62 8.00 8.22 -11.46
C ARG A 62 7.92 7.17 -10.36
N VAL A 63 7.60 5.95 -10.76
CA VAL A 63 7.54 4.79 -9.87
C VAL A 63 8.40 3.69 -10.49
N LEU A 64 9.46 3.28 -9.79
CA LEU A 64 10.49 2.37 -10.32
C LEU A 64 11.06 2.85 -11.68
N GLY A 65 11.15 4.19 -11.85
CA GLY A 65 11.60 4.83 -13.08
C GLY A 65 10.56 4.95 -14.20
N LEU A 66 9.35 4.41 -14.00
CA LEU A 66 8.26 4.36 -14.97
C LEU A 66 7.19 5.44 -14.69
N ASP A 67 6.48 5.88 -15.73
CA ASP A 67 5.28 6.69 -15.56
C ASP A 67 4.11 5.77 -15.18
N PRO A 68 3.47 5.94 -14.00
CA PRO A 68 2.47 5.00 -13.52
C PRO A 68 1.20 4.92 -14.39
N ILE A 69 0.94 5.94 -15.21
CA ILE A 69 -0.19 5.94 -16.15
C ILE A 69 0.23 5.40 -17.53
N ALA A 70 1.30 5.95 -18.11
CA ALA A 70 1.73 5.59 -19.45
C ALA A 70 2.33 4.18 -19.52
N ASP A 71 3.13 3.80 -18.50
CA ASP A 71 3.84 2.54 -18.44
C ASP A 71 3.16 1.52 -17.49
N ASN A 72 1.85 1.68 -17.25
CA ASN A 72 1.09 0.90 -16.26
C ASN A 72 1.24 -0.61 -16.42
N ALA A 73 1.22 -1.12 -17.64
CA ALA A 73 1.37 -2.56 -17.90
C ALA A 73 2.74 -3.13 -17.47
N ALA A 74 3.81 -2.33 -17.60
CA ALA A 74 5.15 -2.71 -17.15
C ALA A 74 5.32 -2.54 -15.64
N LEU A 75 4.61 -1.57 -15.02
CA LEU A 75 4.70 -1.27 -13.61
C LEU A 75 3.93 -2.27 -12.74
N ARG A 76 2.71 -2.64 -13.15
CA ARG A 76 1.80 -3.50 -12.37
C ARG A 76 2.40 -4.79 -11.81
N PRO A 77 3.18 -5.56 -12.56
CA PRO A 77 3.78 -6.79 -12.04
C PRO A 77 4.86 -6.57 -10.98
N ARG A 78 5.37 -5.33 -10.85
CA ARG A 78 6.50 -4.98 -9.98
C ARG A 78 6.06 -4.34 -8.67
N ILE A 79 4.79 -3.91 -8.56
CA ILE A 79 4.24 -3.27 -7.37
C ILE A 79 3.17 -4.11 -6.71
N GLY A 80 3.08 -4.02 -5.40
CA GLY A 80 1.96 -4.51 -4.61
C GLY A 80 1.08 -3.35 -4.18
N VAL A 81 -0.23 -3.55 -4.21
CA VAL A 81 -1.22 -2.51 -3.87
C VAL A 81 -2.23 -3.07 -2.90
N MET A 82 -2.38 -2.40 -1.77
CA MET A 82 -3.41 -2.68 -0.79
C MET A 82 -4.41 -1.53 -0.78
N LEU A 83 -5.55 -1.75 -1.44
CA LEU A 83 -6.60 -0.75 -1.57
C LEU A 83 -7.38 -0.57 -0.26
N GLN A 84 -7.76 0.67 0.03
CA GLN A 84 -8.70 0.98 1.11
C GLN A 84 -10.06 0.29 0.84
N GLY A 85 -10.60 -0.40 1.85
CA GLY A 85 -11.86 -1.15 1.70
C GLY A 85 -11.73 -2.53 1.05
N GLY A 86 -10.51 -2.99 0.77
CA GLY A 86 -10.17 -4.38 0.49
C GLY A 86 -10.43 -4.90 -0.93
N GLY A 87 -11.37 -4.36 -1.70
CA GLY A 87 -11.57 -4.69 -3.12
C GLY A 87 -11.82 -6.17 -3.47
N GLY A 88 -12.21 -7.00 -2.49
CA GLY A 88 -12.36 -8.44 -2.70
C GLY A 88 -13.67 -8.84 -3.37
N TYR A 89 -13.66 -9.98 -4.04
CA TYR A 89 -14.87 -10.62 -4.58
C TYR A 89 -15.73 -11.19 -3.45
N PRO A 90 -16.95 -10.68 -3.21
CA PRO A 90 -17.74 -11.02 -2.01
C PRO A 90 -18.02 -12.51 -1.82
N ALA A 91 -18.15 -13.27 -2.92
CA ALA A 91 -18.47 -14.70 -2.92
C ALA A 91 -17.22 -15.61 -2.91
N ALA A 92 -16.05 -15.09 -3.25
CA ALA A 92 -14.82 -15.87 -3.24
C ALA A 92 -14.33 -16.13 -1.82
N ARG A 93 -13.73 -17.29 -1.58
CA ARG A 93 -13.09 -17.62 -0.32
C ARG A 93 -11.73 -16.94 -0.21
N ALA A 94 -11.28 -16.70 1.02
CA ALA A 94 -9.99 -16.05 1.27
C ALA A 94 -8.82 -16.76 0.54
N ALA A 95 -8.74 -18.07 0.65
CA ALA A 95 -7.71 -18.85 -0.04
C ALA A 95 -7.85 -18.81 -1.57
N GLU A 96 -9.06 -18.82 -2.11
CA GLU A 96 -9.28 -18.72 -3.55
C GLU A 96 -8.81 -17.38 -4.11
N MET A 97 -9.12 -16.29 -3.40
CA MET A 97 -8.64 -14.94 -3.79
C MET A 97 -7.13 -14.86 -3.79
N LEU A 98 -6.47 -15.32 -2.71
CA LEU A 98 -5.01 -15.26 -2.61
C LEU A 98 -4.33 -16.13 -3.66
N ASN A 99 -4.83 -17.35 -3.91
CA ASN A 99 -4.32 -18.24 -4.95
C ASN A 99 -4.50 -17.64 -6.36
N LEU A 100 -5.62 -16.98 -6.61
CA LEU A 100 -5.86 -16.28 -7.88
C LEU A 100 -4.82 -15.20 -8.11
N VAL A 101 -4.56 -14.35 -7.10
CA VAL A 101 -3.55 -13.29 -7.21
C VAL A 101 -2.15 -13.88 -7.37
N ALA A 102 -1.81 -14.93 -6.63
CA ALA A 102 -0.54 -15.63 -6.75
C ALA A 102 -0.31 -16.18 -8.17
N ALA A 103 -1.37 -16.66 -8.84
CA ALA A 103 -1.27 -17.22 -10.19
C ALA A 103 -0.88 -16.20 -11.28
N TYR A 104 -0.98 -14.90 -11.00
CA TYR A 104 -0.48 -13.85 -11.91
C TYR A 104 1.03 -13.61 -11.81
N SER A 105 1.70 -14.22 -10.84
CA SER A 105 3.14 -14.03 -10.61
C SER A 105 3.93 -15.27 -10.99
N ALA A 106 5.10 -15.07 -11.61
CA ALA A 106 5.97 -16.19 -12.02
C ALA A 106 6.61 -16.91 -10.82
N ASN A 107 6.82 -16.19 -9.70
CA ASN A 107 7.45 -16.74 -8.50
C ASN A 107 6.77 -16.18 -7.23
N PRO A 108 5.51 -16.55 -6.96
CA PRO A 108 4.78 -16.02 -5.81
C PRO A 108 5.35 -16.55 -4.48
N LEU A 109 5.05 -15.84 -3.39
CA LEU A 109 5.13 -16.41 -2.05
C LEU A 109 4.12 -17.55 -1.93
N ASP A 110 4.39 -18.51 -1.03
CA ASP A 110 3.43 -19.58 -0.75
C ASP A 110 2.15 -18.99 -0.10
N PRO A 111 0.99 -19.07 -0.77
CA PRO A 111 -0.26 -18.56 -0.23
C PRO A 111 -0.65 -19.20 1.11
N THR A 112 -0.34 -20.47 1.32
CA THR A 112 -0.64 -21.17 2.57
C THR A 112 0.20 -20.62 3.72
N TRP A 113 1.47 -20.38 3.47
CA TRP A 113 2.35 -19.73 4.44
C TRP A 113 1.88 -18.32 4.79
N LEU A 114 1.47 -17.51 3.80
CA LEU A 114 0.94 -16.17 4.04
C LEU A 114 -0.34 -16.18 4.88
N LEU A 115 -1.28 -17.07 4.58
CA LEU A 115 -2.49 -17.22 5.38
C LEU A 115 -2.15 -17.59 6.83
N GLY A 116 -1.20 -18.49 7.04
CA GLY A 116 -0.73 -18.86 8.37
C GLY A 116 -0.08 -17.70 9.11
N THR A 117 0.86 -17.00 8.46
CA THR A 117 1.57 -15.84 9.03
C THR A 117 0.62 -14.73 9.44
N LEU A 118 -0.42 -14.48 8.66
CA LEU A 118 -1.40 -13.44 8.93
C LEU A 118 -2.59 -13.91 9.81
N GLY A 119 -2.53 -15.13 10.36
CA GLY A 119 -3.60 -15.67 11.23
C GLY A 119 -4.93 -15.83 10.50
N LEU A 120 -4.91 -16.24 9.22
CA LEU A 120 -6.08 -16.45 8.38
C LEU A 120 -6.34 -17.92 8.06
N THR A 121 -5.61 -18.86 8.65
CA THR A 121 -5.73 -20.31 8.37
C THR A 121 -7.17 -20.79 8.59
N ASP A 122 -7.78 -20.46 9.73
CA ASP A 122 -9.15 -20.87 10.05
C ASP A 122 -10.20 -20.16 9.17
N ALA A 123 -9.86 -18.99 8.64
CA ALA A 123 -10.72 -18.21 7.74
C ALA A 123 -10.48 -18.52 6.26
N ALA A 124 -9.54 -19.40 5.90
CA ALA A 124 -9.15 -19.70 4.52
C ALA A 124 -10.33 -20.12 3.62
N ARG A 125 -11.32 -20.83 4.19
CA ARG A 125 -12.54 -21.28 3.52
C ARG A 125 -13.72 -20.34 3.65
N THR A 126 -13.58 -19.25 4.42
CA THR A 126 -14.62 -18.26 4.63
C THR A 126 -14.70 -17.33 3.42
N THR A 127 -15.92 -17.05 2.95
CA THR A 127 -16.13 -16.10 1.85
C THR A 127 -15.80 -14.69 2.31
N TYR A 128 -15.26 -13.86 1.38
CA TYR A 128 -14.80 -12.51 1.67
C TYR A 128 -15.82 -11.65 2.43
N ARG A 129 -17.11 -11.68 2.01
CA ARG A 129 -18.20 -10.94 2.66
C ARG A 129 -18.44 -11.32 4.13
N ARG A 130 -18.00 -12.52 4.55
CA ARG A 130 -18.17 -13.05 5.92
C ARG A 130 -16.94 -12.88 6.79
N LEU A 131 -15.83 -12.43 6.22
CA LEU A 131 -14.63 -12.08 6.97
C LEU A 131 -14.89 -10.84 7.82
N SER A 132 -14.30 -10.78 9.00
CA SER A 132 -14.26 -9.54 9.79
C SER A 132 -13.45 -8.46 9.04
N GLY A 133 -13.64 -7.18 9.38
CA GLY A 133 -12.87 -6.09 8.78
C GLY A 133 -11.35 -6.30 8.91
N GLY A 134 -10.87 -6.71 10.07
CA GLY A 134 -9.46 -7.04 10.29
C GLY A 134 -8.96 -8.25 9.49
N GLN A 135 -9.81 -9.25 9.24
CA GLN A 135 -9.49 -10.38 8.36
C GLN A 135 -9.42 -9.95 6.89
N GLN A 136 -10.37 -9.12 6.45
CA GLN A 136 -10.35 -8.56 5.09
C GLN A 136 -9.09 -7.73 4.85
N GLN A 137 -8.70 -6.92 5.83
CA GLN A 137 -7.50 -6.08 5.77
C GLN A 137 -6.23 -6.93 5.69
N ARG A 138 -6.09 -7.99 6.50
CA ARG A 138 -4.95 -8.91 6.44
C ARG A 138 -4.91 -9.70 5.13
N LEU A 139 -6.05 -10.08 4.57
CA LEU A 139 -6.12 -10.73 3.26
C LEU A 139 -5.71 -9.76 2.15
N ALA A 140 -6.12 -8.49 2.20
CA ALA A 140 -5.70 -7.46 1.25
C ALA A 140 -4.18 -7.26 1.27
N LEU A 141 -3.57 -7.25 2.46
CA LEU A 141 -2.10 -7.21 2.61
C LEU A 141 -1.45 -8.46 1.98
N ALA A 142 -1.98 -9.67 2.26
CA ALA A 142 -1.49 -10.90 1.64
C ALA A 142 -1.51 -10.81 0.11
N CYS A 143 -2.60 -10.35 -0.47
CA CYS A 143 -2.75 -10.16 -1.92
C CYS A 143 -1.74 -9.13 -2.47
N ALA A 144 -1.45 -8.06 -1.72
CA ALA A 144 -0.49 -7.05 -2.14
C ALA A 144 0.95 -7.58 -2.23
N ILE A 145 1.33 -8.54 -1.38
CA ILE A 145 2.72 -9.01 -1.28
C ILE A 145 2.98 -10.38 -1.90
N VAL A 146 1.93 -11.17 -2.17
CA VAL A 146 2.08 -12.56 -2.66
C VAL A 146 2.91 -12.66 -3.95
N GLY A 147 2.85 -11.64 -4.81
CA GLY A 147 3.60 -11.56 -6.07
C GLY A 147 5.09 -11.24 -5.92
N ARG A 148 5.63 -11.07 -4.73
CA ARG A 148 7.01 -10.60 -4.46
C ARG A 148 7.32 -9.27 -5.14
N PRO A 149 6.56 -8.21 -4.85
CA PRO A 149 6.79 -6.90 -5.45
C PRO A 149 8.11 -6.26 -5.01
N GLU A 150 8.65 -5.36 -5.85
CA GLU A 150 9.81 -4.52 -5.51
C GLU A 150 9.40 -3.33 -4.62
N LEU A 151 8.14 -2.90 -4.74
CA LEU A 151 7.55 -1.77 -4.03
C LEU A 151 6.11 -2.09 -3.64
N VAL A 152 5.72 -1.77 -2.42
CA VAL A 152 4.35 -1.98 -1.91
C VAL A 152 3.74 -0.66 -1.45
N PHE A 153 2.51 -0.40 -1.87
CA PHE A 153 1.67 0.67 -1.36
C PHE A 153 0.62 0.09 -0.40
N LEU A 154 0.57 0.59 0.82
CA LEU A 154 -0.31 0.11 1.88
C LEU A 154 -1.15 1.26 2.43
N ASP A 155 -2.43 1.31 2.07
CA ASP A 155 -3.33 2.36 2.57
C ASP A 155 -3.98 1.90 3.88
N GLU A 156 -3.61 2.57 5.00
CA GLU A 156 -4.07 2.29 6.37
C GLU A 156 -3.97 0.79 6.75
N PRO A 157 -2.78 0.16 6.67
CA PRO A 157 -2.63 -1.31 6.69
C PRO A 157 -3.15 -2.00 7.95
N THR A 158 -3.25 -1.30 9.08
CA THR A 158 -3.72 -1.87 10.35
C THR A 158 -5.07 -1.35 10.82
N ALA A 159 -5.78 -0.63 9.93
CA ALA A 159 -7.10 -0.08 10.28
C ALA A 159 -8.07 -1.19 10.75
N GLY A 160 -8.74 -0.95 11.88
CA GLY A 160 -9.72 -1.88 12.45
C GLY A 160 -9.15 -3.18 13.05
N MET A 161 -7.83 -3.29 13.20
CA MET A 161 -7.18 -4.45 13.82
C MET A 161 -7.04 -4.29 15.33
N ASP A 162 -7.15 -5.41 16.04
CA ASP A 162 -6.74 -5.50 17.44
C ASP A 162 -5.20 -5.38 17.61
N ALA A 163 -4.74 -5.25 18.82
CA ALA A 163 -3.32 -5.04 19.10
C ALA A 163 -2.42 -6.21 18.64
N HIS A 164 -2.90 -7.45 18.76
CA HIS A 164 -2.13 -8.63 18.35
C HIS A 164 -2.00 -8.71 16.83
N ALA A 165 -3.10 -8.57 16.10
CA ALA A 165 -3.09 -8.57 14.65
C ALA A 165 -2.22 -7.43 14.06
N ARG A 166 -2.22 -6.27 14.72
CA ARG A 166 -1.38 -5.14 14.34
C ARG A 166 0.11 -5.46 14.45
N LEU A 167 0.54 -6.10 15.54
CA LEU A 167 1.94 -6.49 15.71
C LEU A 167 2.38 -7.48 14.62
N VAL A 168 1.55 -8.44 14.25
CA VAL A 168 1.85 -9.38 13.17
C VAL A 168 2.05 -8.65 11.83
N VAL A 169 1.20 -7.67 11.53
CA VAL A 169 1.34 -6.84 10.32
C VAL A 169 2.62 -6.00 10.37
N TRP A 170 2.95 -5.42 11.50
CA TRP A 170 4.18 -4.64 11.68
C TRP A 170 5.44 -5.50 11.47
N GLU A 171 5.49 -6.70 12.05
CA GLU A 171 6.58 -7.66 11.84
C GLU A 171 6.73 -8.05 10.36
N LEU A 172 5.61 -8.22 9.66
CA LEU A 172 5.62 -8.53 8.23
C LEU A 172 6.16 -7.36 7.39
N ILE A 173 5.75 -6.12 7.68
CA ILE A 173 6.26 -4.91 6.99
C ILE A 173 7.77 -4.75 7.23
N ASP A 174 8.23 -4.95 8.46
CA ASP A 174 9.66 -4.91 8.78
C ASP A 174 10.44 -6.05 8.07
N GLY A 175 9.84 -7.23 7.94
CA GLY A 175 10.36 -8.33 7.12
C GLY A 175 10.52 -7.95 5.65
N LEU A 176 9.52 -7.34 5.03
CA LEU A 176 9.57 -6.85 3.66
C LEU A 176 10.74 -5.87 3.45
N ARG A 177 10.90 -4.91 4.38
CA ARG A 177 12.03 -3.97 4.35
C ARG A 177 13.37 -4.67 4.41
N ARG A 178 13.54 -5.63 5.30
CA ARG A 178 14.79 -6.43 5.43
C ARG A 178 15.09 -7.24 4.17
N ASP A 179 14.06 -7.67 3.46
CA ASP A 179 14.18 -8.38 2.17
C ASP A 179 14.42 -7.43 0.98
N GLY A 180 14.58 -6.13 1.24
CA GLY A 180 14.89 -5.12 0.23
C GLY A 180 13.68 -4.53 -0.48
N VAL A 181 12.46 -4.83 -0.04
CA VAL A 181 11.23 -4.25 -0.59
C VAL A 181 11.05 -2.83 -0.06
N THR A 182 10.74 -1.90 -0.95
CA THR A 182 10.36 -0.53 -0.57
C THR A 182 8.89 -0.49 -0.18
N VAL A 183 8.56 0.22 0.90
CA VAL A 183 7.18 0.32 1.40
C VAL A 183 6.77 1.78 1.51
N VAL A 184 5.62 2.11 0.93
CA VAL A 184 4.94 3.39 1.16
C VAL A 184 3.63 3.09 1.86
N LEU A 185 3.44 3.56 3.06
CA LEU A 185 2.20 3.38 3.80
C LEU A 185 1.54 4.71 4.16
N THR A 186 0.23 4.71 4.25
CA THR A 186 -0.52 5.83 4.81
C THR A 186 -1.01 5.46 6.20
N THR A 187 -1.04 6.42 7.09
CA THR A 187 -1.65 6.27 8.40
C THR A 187 -2.07 7.64 8.98
N HIS A 188 -3.02 7.62 9.87
CA HIS A 188 -3.37 8.78 10.70
C HIS A 188 -2.88 8.61 12.15
N GLN A 189 -2.18 7.50 12.45
CA GLN A 189 -1.67 7.16 13.79
C GLN A 189 -0.18 7.43 13.86
N LEU A 190 0.23 8.43 14.65
CA LEU A 190 1.63 8.77 14.84
C LEU A 190 2.45 7.58 15.37
N LYS A 191 1.90 6.83 16.33
CA LYS A 191 2.58 5.67 16.91
C LYS A 191 2.92 4.61 15.85
N GLU A 192 2.02 4.35 14.90
CA GLU A 192 2.28 3.40 13.82
C GLU A 192 3.40 3.89 12.90
N ALA A 193 3.37 5.19 12.56
CA ALA A 193 4.42 5.78 11.74
C ALA A 193 5.79 5.71 12.45
N GLU A 194 5.85 6.02 13.75
CA GLU A 194 7.10 5.98 14.54
C GLU A 194 7.68 4.57 14.67
N GLU A 195 6.83 3.54 14.77
CA GLU A 195 7.29 2.15 14.93
C GLU A 195 7.77 1.53 13.60
N LEU A 196 7.15 1.90 12.47
CA LEU A 196 7.40 1.23 11.19
C LEU A 196 8.33 1.98 10.26
N ALA A 197 8.26 3.33 10.26
CA ALA A 197 8.85 4.11 9.19
C ALA A 197 10.29 4.51 9.48
N ASP A 198 11.13 4.40 8.44
CA ASP A 198 12.46 5.00 8.42
C ASP A 198 12.35 6.53 8.19
N ARG A 199 11.27 6.96 7.53
CA ARG A 199 10.96 8.36 7.28
C ARG A 199 9.46 8.60 7.35
N ILE A 200 9.07 9.69 8.01
CA ILE A 200 7.68 10.14 8.12
C ILE A 200 7.54 11.45 7.35
N VAL A 201 6.57 11.52 6.46
CA VAL A 201 6.17 12.76 5.77
C VAL A 201 4.76 13.12 6.24
N ILE A 202 4.64 14.28 6.85
CA ILE A 202 3.36 14.78 7.35
C ILE A 202 2.69 15.60 6.26
N ILE A 203 1.47 15.16 5.86
CA ILE A 203 0.64 15.85 4.87
C ILE A 203 -0.57 16.44 5.57
N ASN A 204 -0.85 17.70 5.27
CA ASN A 204 -2.06 18.39 5.69
C ASN A 204 -2.57 19.28 4.55
N HIS A 205 -3.88 19.24 4.28
CA HIS A 205 -4.50 19.98 3.17
C HIS A 205 -3.78 19.85 1.83
N GLY A 206 -3.33 18.64 1.51
CA GLY A 206 -2.66 18.33 0.24
C GLY A 206 -1.20 18.77 0.13
N ALA A 207 -0.64 19.38 1.16
CA ALA A 207 0.75 19.85 1.18
C ALA A 207 1.57 19.14 2.25
N GLN A 208 2.87 18.98 1.99
CA GLN A 208 3.82 18.53 3.01
C GLN A 208 4.04 19.66 4.03
N VAL A 209 3.89 19.35 5.32
CA VAL A 209 4.09 20.30 6.43
C VAL A 209 5.32 19.97 7.27
N ALA A 210 5.78 18.72 7.23
CA ALA A 210 7.04 18.27 7.85
C ALA A 210 7.54 16.95 7.21
N ALA A 211 8.82 16.62 7.41
CA ALA A 211 9.44 15.35 7.01
C ALA A 211 10.61 15.00 7.92
#